data_f1b9fe1bfc729dc4e83666d2f18dfb16
#
_entry.id   f1b9fe1bfc729dc4e83666d2f18dfb16
#
_cell.length_a   1.000
_cell.length_b   1.000
_cell.length_c   1.000
_cell.angle_alpha   90.00
_cell.angle_beta   90.00
_cell.angle_gamma   90.00
#
_symmetry.space_group_name_H-M   'P 1'
#
loop_
_entity.id
_entity.type
_entity.pdbx_description
1 polymer ?
#
loop_
_entity_poly.entity_id
_entity_poly.type
_entity_poly.pdbx_seq_one_letter_code
_entity_poly.pdbx_strand_id
1 'polypeptide(L)'
;MKKKVLSVLIVFMMCLGLAGCGGGSNSASDDISGKVSLNGSTSMEKFVNALSEGIKEKYPNLQLEAQFTGSGAGLEAVASKTTDIGDSSRSLTDEEKAKGLEENIVAIDGIATITNKSNKVTNLTKDQLAKIYTGQITNWKDLGGQDEAIVVIGREAGSGTRGAFEELLGIEEQCQYAQELNETGAVLAKVAKTSGSIGYVSLDVLDDTVSPLQLDGVEPSEKTVKDGSYALQRTSSSSI
;
A
#
# COMPACT_ATOMS: atom_id res chain seq x y z
N MET A 1 -28.22 -14.76 73.04
CA MET A 1 -29.31 -14.30 72.13
C MET A 1 -28.97 -13.04 71.31
N LYS A 2 -27.74 -12.91 70.79
CA LYS A 2 -27.31 -11.73 69.97
C LYS A 2 -26.86 -12.07 68.54
N LYS A 3 -27.04 -13.33 68.06
CA LYS A 3 -26.63 -13.79 66.75
C LYS A 3 -27.76 -14.05 65.75
N LYS A 4 -29.03 -13.89 66.15
CA LYS A 4 -30.20 -14.17 65.28
C LYS A 4 -30.87 -12.91 64.73
N VAL A 5 -30.50 -11.71 65.15
CA VAL A 5 -31.10 -10.45 64.66
C VAL A 5 -30.36 -9.87 63.45
N LEU A 6 -29.10 -10.29 63.24
CA LEU A 6 -28.30 -9.76 62.13
C LEU A 6 -28.60 -10.44 60.75
N SER A 7 -29.18 -11.63 60.76
CA SER A 7 -29.49 -12.37 59.54
C SER A 7 -30.81 -11.93 58.87
N VAL A 8 -31.69 -11.22 59.55
CA VAL A 8 -32.97 -10.79 59.01
C VAL A 8 -32.89 -9.42 58.33
N LEU A 9 -31.87 -8.61 58.67
CA LEU A 9 -31.70 -7.27 58.06
C LEU A 9 -31.03 -7.31 56.68
N ILE A 10 -30.31 -8.38 56.34
CA ILE A 10 -29.62 -8.53 55.01
C ILE A 10 -30.57 -9.02 53.92
N VAL A 11 -31.66 -9.70 54.27
CA VAL A 11 -32.62 -10.22 53.28
C VAL A 11 -33.63 -9.15 52.83
N PHE A 12 -33.82 -8.04 53.57
CA PHE A 12 -34.78 -7.00 53.22
C PHE A 12 -34.20 -5.88 52.33
N MET A 13 -32.87 -5.86 52.14
CA MET A 13 -32.20 -4.86 51.28
C MET A 13 -31.92 -5.33 49.88
N MET A 14 -32.37 -6.54 49.52
CA MET A 14 -32.13 -7.15 48.19
C MET A 14 -33.34 -7.12 47.24
N CYS A 15 -34.45 -6.51 47.61
CA CYS A 15 -35.68 -6.48 46.81
C CYS A 15 -36.11 -5.11 46.27
N LEU A 16 -35.25 -4.08 46.28
CA LEU A 16 -35.56 -2.76 45.73
C LEU A 16 -34.62 -2.31 44.60
N GLY A 17 -34.12 -3.23 43.77
CA GLY A 17 -33.19 -2.94 42.70
C GLY A 17 -33.61 -3.47 41.32
N LEU A 18 -34.91 -3.66 41.04
CA LEU A 18 -35.40 -4.12 39.73
C LEU A 18 -36.52 -3.21 39.21
N ALA A 19 -36.20 -1.94 38.94
CA ALA A 19 -37.05 -1.09 38.12
C ALA A 19 -36.20 -0.02 37.46
N GLY A 20 -35.54 -0.37 36.39
CA GLY A 20 -34.71 0.50 35.56
C GLY A 20 -34.32 -0.15 34.25
N CYS A 21 -35.29 -0.78 33.54
CA CYS A 21 -35.11 -1.07 32.13
C CYS A 21 -35.33 0.23 31.34
N GLY A 22 -34.27 1.05 31.28
CA GLY A 22 -34.11 2.07 30.26
C GLY A 22 -33.27 1.44 29.13
N GLY A 23 -33.89 1.16 27.98
CA GLY A 23 -33.19 0.70 26.80
C GLY A 23 -32.22 1.75 26.30
N GLY A 24 -30.94 1.54 26.61
CA GLY A 24 -29.81 2.13 25.90
C GLY A 24 -29.27 1.04 24.99
N SER A 25 -29.45 1.19 23.71
CA SER A 25 -28.66 0.45 22.72
C SER A 25 -27.20 0.89 22.88
N ASN A 26 -26.48 0.23 23.78
CA ASN A 26 -25.02 0.33 23.76
C ASN A 26 -24.56 -0.36 22.48
N SER A 27 -24.27 0.45 21.48
CA SER A 27 -23.48 0.00 20.33
C SER A 27 -22.14 -0.47 20.90
N ALA A 28 -21.84 -1.76 20.69
CA ALA A 28 -20.57 -2.37 21.16
C ALA A 28 -19.30 -1.74 20.53
N SER A 29 -19.45 -0.65 19.80
CA SER A 29 -18.37 0.11 19.16
C SER A 29 -17.67 1.10 20.07
N ASP A 30 -18.27 1.51 21.20
CA ASP A 30 -17.70 2.55 22.07
C ASP A 30 -16.59 2.06 23.03
N ASP A 31 -16.43 0.74 23.18
CA ASP A 31 -15.46 0.15 24.11
C ASP A 31 -14.13 -0.27 23.46
N ILE A 32 -13.99 -0.19 22.11
CA ILE A 32 -12.75 -0.55 21.45
C ILE A 32 -11.75 0.59 21.61
N SER A 33 -10.64 0.30 22.29
CA SER A 33 -9.58 1.27 22.58
C SER A 33 -8.21 0.60 22.52
N GLY A 34 -7.17 1.41 22.31
CA GLY A 34 -5.78 0.95 22.27
C GLY A 34 -4.99 1.54 21.12
N LYS A 35 -3.87 0.92 20.83
CA LYS A 35 -2.99 1.30 19.72
C LYS A 35 -2.76 0.08 18.83
N VAL A 36 -2.76 0.31 17.53
CA VAL A 36 -2.35 -0.66 16.51
C VAL A 36 -1.23 -0.02 15.72
N SER A 37 -0.08 -0.67 15.68
CA SER A 37 1.08 -0.24 14.91
C SER A 37 1.08 -0.91 13.54
N LEU A 38 1.37 -0.12 12.51
CA LEU A 38 1.45 -0.57 11.12
C LEU A 38 2.74 -0.08 10.49
N ASN A 39 3.43 -0.93 9.75
CA ASN A 39 4.59 -0.54 8.96
C ASN A 39 4.53 -1.20 7.58
N GLY A 40 4.97 -0.49 6.54
CA GLY A 40 5.01 -1.13 5.22
C GLY A 40 5.15 -0.21 4.03
N SER A 41 4.42 -0.53 2.99
CA SER A 41 4.55 0.04 1.67
C SER A 41 4.25 1.53 1.59
N THR A 42 5.19 2.30 1.04
CA THR A 42 5.00 3.74 0.76
C THR A 42 3.91 4.02 -0.28
N SER A 43 3.57 3.05 -1.13
CA SER A 43 2.47 3.21 -2.10
C SER A 43 1.09 2.96 -1.47
N MET A 44 1.02 2.47 -0.23
CA MET A 44 -0.24 2.31 0.50
C MET A 44 -0.53 3.49 1.46
N GLU A 45 0.34 4.49 1.53
CA GLU A 45 0.24 5.60 2.48
C GLU A 45 -1.12 6.31 2.41
N LYS A 46 -1.61 6.64 1.22
CA LYS A 46 -2.93 7.31 1.07
C LYS A 46 -4.07 6.41 1.55
N PHE A 47 -4.03 5.12 1.20
CA PHE A 47 -5.02 4.14 1.63
C PHE A 47 -5.03 4.00 3.16
N VAL A 48 -3.87 3.83 3.78
CA VAL A 48 -3.75 3.66 5.25
C VAL A 48 -4.15 4.93 5.99
N ASN A 49 -3.82 6.11 5.46
CA ASN A 49 -4.24 7.38 6.06
C ASN A 49 -5.77 7.53 6.01
N ALA A 50 -6.41 7.22 4.89
CA ALA A 50 -7.87 7.24 4.77
C ALA A 50 -8.54 6.20 5.71
N LEU A 51 -7.96 5.00 5.82
CA LEU A 51 -8.39 3.96 6.76
C LEU A 51 -8.28 4.45 8.21
N SER A 52 -7.17 5.10 8.56
CA SER A 52 -6.95 5.66 9.91
C SER A 52 -8.00 6.72 10.28
N GLU A 53 -8.35 7.60 9.33
CA GLU A 53 -9.43 8.58 9.53
C GLU A 53 -10.79 7.89 9.77
N GLY A 54 -11.14 6.90 8.93
CA GLY A 54 -12.38 6.15 9.09
C GLY A 54 -12.44 5.33 10.39
N ILE A 55 -11.31 4.75 10.82
CA ILE A 55 -11.19 4.05 12.11
C ILE A 55 -11.41 5.01 13.26
N LYS A 56 -10.76 6.19 13.22
CA LYS A 56 -10.89 7.21 14.27
C LYS A 56 -12.32 7.74 14.39
N GLU A 57 -13.02 7.89 13.25
CA GLU A 57 -14.43 8.31 13.25
C GLU A 57 -15.32 7.25 13.91
N LYS A 58 -15.09 5.97 13.62
CA LYS A 58 -15.92 4.86 14.12
C LYS A 58 -15.52 4.40 15.52
N TYR A 59 -14.23 4.46 15.85
CA TYR A 59 -13.63 3.99 17.09
C TYR A 59 -12.70 5.09 17.68
N PRO A 60 -13.24 6.14 18.31
CA PRO A 60 -12.46 7.32 18.70
C PRO A 60 -11.30 7.02 19.68
N ASN A 61 -11.38 5.91 20.41
CA ASN A 61 -10.40 5.48 21.41
C ASN A 61 -9.35 4.50 20.83
N LEU A 62 -9.43 4.14 19.54
CA LEU A 62 -8.45 3.32 18.85
C LEU A 62 -7.50 4.21 18.02
N GLN A 63 -6.19 4.04 18.21
CA GLN A 63 -5.16 4.78 17.48
C GLN A 63 -4.44 3.84 16.53
N LEU A 64 -4.37 4.21 15.25
CA LEU A 64 -3.53 3.55 14.25
C LEU A 64 -2.25 4.39 14.09
N GLU A 65 -1.10 3.79 14.40
CA GLU A 65 0.23 4.41 14.23
C GLU A 65 0.92 3.77 13.02
N ALA A 66 0.98 4.50 11.90
CA ALA A 66 1.52 3.99 10.65
C ALA A 66 2.92 4.54 10.35
N GLN A 67 3.78 3.69 9.80
CA GLN A 67 5.09 4.03 9.24
C GLN A 67 5.20 3.45 7.82
N PHE A 68 5.85 4.18 6.92
CA PHE A 68 5.95 3.78 5.52
C PHE A 68 7.43 3.64 5.12
N THR A 69 7.99 2.44 5.38
CA THR A 69 9.43 2.15 5.20
C THR A 69 9.71 1.16 4.07
N GLY A 70 8.68 0.77 3.32
CA GLY A 70 8.74 -0.22 2.26
C GLY A 70 8.16 -1.57 2.67
N SER A 71 7.64 -2.34 1.69
CA SER A 71 6.95 -3.62 1.93
C SER A 71 7.82 -4.64 2.65
N GLY A 72 9.08 -4.80 2.21
CA GLY A 72 10.00 -5.75 2.84
C GLY A 72 10.28 -5.43 4.32
N ALA A 73 10.49 -4.14 4.64
CA ALA A 73 10.72 -3.71 6.02
C ALA A 73 9.47 -3.90 6.89
N GLY A 74 8.27 -3.63 6.35
CA GLY A 74 7.00 -3.87 7.04
C GLY A 74 6.75 -5.35 7.34
N LEU A 75 6.96 -6.22 6.36
CA LEU A 75 6.81 -7.67 6.53
C LEU A 75 7.82 -8.26 7.52
N GLU A 76 9.07 -7.77 7.52
CA GLU A 76 10.07 -8.18 8.52
C GLU A 76 9.71 -7.67 9.92
N ALA A 77 9.17 -6.45 10.03
CA ALA A 77 8.74 -5.90 11.31
C ALA A 77 7.59 -6.71 11.93
N VAL A 78 6.60 -7.14 11.15
CA VAL A 78 5.52 -7.99 11.66
C VAL A 78 6.01 -9.41 11.96
N ALA A 79 6.88 -9.99 11.13
CA ALA A 79 7.48 -11.30 11.40
C ALA A 79 8.30 -11.32 12.71
N SER A 80 8.98 -10.21 13.03
CA SER A 80 9.74 -10.01 14.28
C SER A 80 8.89 -9.50 15.44
N LYS A 81 7.57 -9.30 15.24
CA LYS A 81 6.62 -8.79 16.25
C LYS A 81 6.98 -7.41 16.80
N THR A 82 7.60 -6.55 15.98
CA THR A 82 7.90 -5.15 16.31
C THR A 82 6.80 -4.19 15.82
N THR A 83 5.89 -4.68 14.98
CA THR A 83 4.65 -4.01 14.57
C THR A 83 3.51 -5.03 14.55
N ASP A 84 2.28 -4.58 14.65
CA ASP A 84 1.09 -5.44 14.65
C ASP A 84 0.68 -5.84 13.23
N ILE A 85 0.85 -4.93 12.26
CA ILE A 85 0.44 -5.12 10.86
C ILE A 85 1.58 -4.74 9.92
N GLY A 86 1.85 -5.59 8.94
CA GLY A 86 2.79 -5.36 7.85
C GLY A 86 2.08 -5.13 6.53
N ASP A 87 2.23 -3.95 5.90
CA ASP A 87 1.60 -3.66 4.62
C ASP A 87 2.54 -3.95 3.44
N SER A 88 2.00 -4.61 2.43
CA SER A 88 2.74 -4.98 1.23
C SER A 88 1.99 -4.60 -0.05
N SER A 89 2.75 -4.14 -1.04
CA SER A 89 2.29 -3.86 -2.39
C SER A 89 2.78 -4.91 -3.40
N ARG A 90 3.01 -6.11 -2.93
CA ARG A 90 3.25 -7.35 -3.68
C ARG A 90 2.75 -8.52 -2.85
N SER A 91 2.57 -9.66 -3.46
CA SER A 91 2.29 -10.90 -2.74
C SER A 91 3.44 -11.29 -1.81
N LEU A 92 3.11 -12.07 -0.77
CA LEU A 92 4.11 -12.66 0.11
C LEU A 92 4.95 -13.69 -0.64
N THR A 93 6.26 -13.67 -0.41
CA THR A 93 7.16 -14.73 -0.86
C THR A 93 6.91 -16.02 -0.07
N ASP A 94 7.40 -17.16 -0.58
CA ASP A 94 7.29 -18.43 0.13
C ASP A 94 8.06 -18.41 1.46
N GLU A 95 9.16 -17.64 1.54
CA GLU A 95 9.91 -17.45 2.78
C GLU A 95 9.12 -16.67 3.84
N GLU A 96 8.40 -15.63 3.40
CA GLU A 96 7.54 -14.82 4.27
C GLU A 96 6.34 -15.64 4.78
N LYS A 97 5.71 -16.44 3.91
CA LYS A 97 4.67 -17.39 4.32
C LYS A 97 5.19 -18.44 5.28
N ALA A 98 6.43 -18.94 5.08
CA ALA A 98 7.06 -19.89 5.98
C ALA A 98 7.38 -19.31 7.37
N LYS A 99 7.50 -17.98 7.50
CA LYS A 99 7.60 -17.28 8.79
C LYS A 99 6.26 -17.19 9.52
N GLY A 100 5.17 -17.65 8.92
CA GLY A 100 3.82 -17.66 9.50
C GLY A 100 3.00 -16.40 9.19
N LEU A 101 3.45 -15.56 8.25
CA LEU A 101 2.66 -14.40 7.83
C LEU A 101 1.43 -14.82 7.03
N GLU A 102 0.29 -14.24 7.35
CA GLU A 102 -0.96 -14.43 6.63
C GLU A 102 -1.25 -13.21 5.74
N GLU A 103 -1.55 -13.46 4.46
CA GLU A 103 -1.83 -12.42 3.48
C GLU A 103 -3.32 -12.11 3.43
N ASN A 104 -3.69 -10.88 3.78
CA ASN A 104 -5.04 -10.36 3.62
C ASN A 104 -5.05 -9.31 2.51
N ILE A 105 -5.64 -9.64 1.36
CA ILE A 105 -5.75 -8.70 0.24
C ILE A 105 -6.74 -7.60 0.61
N VAL A 106 -6.29 -6.35 0.57
CA VAL A 106 -7.11 -5.17 0.95
C VAL A 106 -7.44 -4.29 -0.25
N ALA A 107 -6.65 -4.35 -1.33
CA ALA A 107 -6.88 -3.57 -2.54
C ALA A 107 -6.28 -4.24 -3.79
N ILE A 108 -6.75 -3.81 -4.95
CA ILE A 108 -6.09 -4.04 -6.25
C ILE A 108 -5.62 -2.67 -6.74
N ASP A 109 -4.35 -2.57 -7.12
CA ASP A 109 -3.71 -1.35 -7.56
C ASP A 109 -3.09 -1.52 -8.95
N GLY A 110 -2.96 -0.42 -9.69
CA GLY A 110 -2.23 -0.35 -10.95
C GLY A 110 -0.86 0.28 -10.76
N ILE A 111 0.16 -0.26 -11.41
CA ILE A 111 1.49 0.36 -11.46
C ILE A 111 1.57 1.20 -12.73
N ALA A 112 1.41 2.52 -12.60
CA ALA A 112 1.51 3.44 -13.72
C ALA A 112 2.98 3.68 -14.09
N THR A 113 3.35 3.41 -15.34
CA THR A 113 4.62 3.87 -15.90
C THR A 113 4.50 5.33 -16.27
N ILE A 114 5.45 6.15 -15.85
CA ILE A 114 5.41 7.61 -15.98
C ILE A 114 6.67 8.15 -16.64
N THR A 115 6.52 9.24 -17.39
CA THR A 115 7.65 9.99 -17.99
C THR A 115 7.58 11.46 -17.67
N ASN A 116 8.70 12.16 -17.86
CA ASN A 116 8.71 13.62 -17.84
C ASN A 116 7.78 14.18 -18.95
N LYS A 117 7.10 15.29 -18.67
CA LYS A 117 6.16 15.93 -19.61
C LYS A 117 6.76 16.37 -20.96
N SER A 118 8.09 16.54 -21.02
CA SER A 118 8.77 16.84 -22.29
C SER A 118 8.82 15.65 -23.26
N ASN A 119 8.64 14.41 -22.75
CA ASN A 119 8.63 13.21 -23.57
C ASN A 119 7.41 13.19 -24.50
N LYS A 120 7.61 12.75 -25.75
CA LYS A 120 6.55 12.66 -26.77
C LYS A 120 6.05 11.24 -27.00
N VAL A 121 6.73 10.25 -26.45
CA VAL A 121 6.26 8.86 -26.46
C VAL A 121 5.10 8.73 -25.47
N THR A 122 3.97 8.22 -25.92
CA THR A 122 2.74 8.09 -25.11
C THR A 122 2.32 6.64 -24.89
N ASN A 123 2.92 5.70 -25.62
CA ASN A 123 2.60 4.28 -25.55
C ASN A 123 3.87 3.44 -25.70
N LEU A 124 3.96 2.38 -24.94
CA LEU A 124 4.99 1.34 -25.04
C LEU A 124 4.32 -0.03 -25.08
N THR A 125 4.96 -0.99 -25.74
CA THR A 125 4.62 -2.39 -25.49
C THR A 125 5.27 -2.87 -24.20
N LYS A 126 4.73 -3.93 -23.61
CA LYS A 126 5.32 -4.57 -22.43
C LYS A 126 6.77 -5.01 -22.68
N ASP A 127 7.07 -5.53 -23.89
CA ASP A 127 8.44 -5.90 -24.30
C ASP A 127 9.37 -4.68 -24.39
N GLN A 128 8.91 -3.56 -24.98
CA GLN A 128 9.71 -2.33 -25.01
C GLN A 128 9.99 -1.80 -23.62
N LEU A 129 9.00 -1.83 -22.72
CA LEU A 129 9.18 -1.43 -21.33
C LEU A 129 10.24 -2.29 -20.64
N ALA A 130 10.14 -3.62 -20.77
CA ALA A 130 11.15 -4.54 -20.22
C ALA A 130 12.56 -4.25 -20.78
N LYS A 131 12.69 -4.00 -22.09
CA LYS A 131 13.97 -3.65 -22.73
C LYS A 131 14.56 -2.32 -22.25
N ILE A 132 13.73 -1.33 -21.92
CA ILE A 132 14.19 -0.08 -21.31
C ILE A 132 14.80 -0.38 -19.93
N TYR A 133 14.07 -1.10 -19.09
CA TYR A 133 14.52 -1.35 -17.72
C TYR A 133 15.72 -2.30 -17.63
N THR A 134 15.91 -3.17 -18.61
CA THR A 134 17.09 -4.05 -18.73
C THR A 134 18.25 -3.42 -19.52
N GLY A 135 18.15 -2.12 -19.91
CA GLY A 135 19.22 -1.39 -20.57
C GLY A 135 19.45 -1.77 -22.05
N GLN A 136 18.52 -2.51 -22.68
CA GLN A 136 18.59 -2.87 -24.10
C GLN A 136 18.12 -1.74 -25.01
N ILE A 137 17.23 -0.88 -24.52
CA ILE A 137 16.81 0.36 -25.20
C ILE A 137 17.20 1.52 -24.27
N THR A 138 18.05 2.42 -24.74
CA THR A 138 18.64 3.49 -23.93
C THR A 138 18.39 4.89 -24.48
N ASN A 139 17.68 5.01 -25.59
CA ASN A 139 17.37 6.28 -26.21
C ASN A 139 15.92 6.33 -26.71
N TRP A 140 15.23 7.42 -26.43
CA TRP A 140 13.82 7.60 -26.82
C TRP A 140 13.59 7.60 -28.33
N LYS A 141 14.61 7.96 -29.17
CA LYS A 141 14.50 7.92 -30.62
C LYS A 141 14.20 6.52 -31.17
N ASP A 142 14.68 5.48 -30.49
CA ASP A 142 14.45 4.08 -30.87
C ASP A 142 12.97 3.67 -30.70
N LEU A 143 12.20 4.51 -30.02
CA LEU A 143 10.77 4.37 -29.73
C LEU A 143 9.92 5.46 -30.41
N GLY A 144 10.49 6.18 -31.39
CA GLY A 144 9.81 7.27 -32.10
C GLY A 144 9.75 8.60 -31.35
N GLY A 145 10.48 8.73 -30.25
CA GLY A 145 10.65 9.96 -29.49
C GLY A 145 11.79 10.85 -29.98
N GLN A 146 12.21 11.76 -29.13
CA GLN A 146 13.34 12.66 -29.39
C GLN A 146 14.67 11.90 -29.26
N ASP A 147 15.76 12.42 -29.88
CA ASP A 147 17.11 11.89 -29.65
C ASP A 147 17.59 12.33 -28.27
N GLU A 148 17.18 11.59 -27.26
CA GLU A 148 17.43 11.84 -25.85
C GLU A 148 17.64 10.53 -25.11
N ALA A 149 18.67 10.47 -24.26
CA ALA A 149 18.94 9.28 -23.45
C ALA A 149 17.82 9.03 -22.44
N ILE A 150 17.49 7.75 -22.25
CA ILE A 150 16.51 7.33 -21.24
C ILE A 150 17.18 7.30 -19.87
N VAL A 151 16.59 8.00 -18.89
CA VAL A 151 17.02 7.97 -17.47
C VAL A 151 16.03 7.12 -16.68
N VAL A 152 16.41 5.89 -16.34
CA VAL A 152 15.57 4.93 -15.64
C VAL A 152 15.58 5.21 -14.14
N ILE A 153 14.45 5.60 -13.58
CA ILE A 153 14.28 5.90 -12.16
C ILE A 153 13.38 4.81 -11.55
N GLY A 154 13.85 4.20 -10.48
CA GLY A 154 13.13 3.14 -9.80
C GLY A 154 13.12 3.29 -8.28
N ARG A 155 12.74 2.21 -7.65
CA ARG A 155 12.64 2.08 -6.19
C ARG A 155 13.77 1.20 -5.67
N GLU A 156 14.04 1.33 -4.39
CA GLU A 156 14.96 0.47 -3.63
C GLU A 156 14.51 -1.01 -3.64
N ALA A 157 15.44 -1.92 -3.34
CA ALA A 157 15.19 -3.37 -3.39
C ALA A 157 14.07 -3.86 -2.45
N GLY A 158 13.85 -3.17 -1.31
CA GLY A 158 12.79 -3.49 -0.35
C GLY A 158 11.38 -3.04 -0.76
N SER A 159 11.25 -2.35 -1.89
CA SER A 159 9.96 -1.85 -2.38
C SER A 159 9.09 -2.97 -2.96
N GLY A 160 7.89 -3.15 -2.41
CA GLY A 160 6.89 -4.05 -3.01
C GLY A 160 6.44 -3.60 -4.40
N THR A 161 6.40 -2.28 -4.66
CA THR A 161 6.09 -1.76 -6.00
C THR A 161 7.15 -2.16 -7.02
N ARG A 162 8.45 -2.12 -6.65
CA ARG A 162 9.53 -2.62 -7.49
C ARG A 162 9.38 -4.12 -7.74
N GLY A 163 9.21 -4.91 -6.68
CA GLY A 163 9.07 -6.36 -6.81
C GLY A 163 7.92 -6.74 -7.73
N ALA A 164 6.73 -6.17 -7.54
CA ALA A 164 5.59 -6.43 -8.41
C ALA A 164 5.81 -5.95 -9.87
N PHE A 165 6.44 -4.79 -10.06
CA PHE A 165 6.76 -4.27 -11.39
C PHE A 165 7.71 -5.19 -12.15
N GLU A 166 8.80 -5.61 -11.52
CA GLU A 166 9.80 -6.49 -12.12
C GLU A 166 9.22 -7.89 -12.41
N GLU A 167 8.44 -8.46 -11.46
CA GLU A 167 7.73 -9.74 -11.63
C GLU A 167 6.74 -9.70 -12.80
N LEU A 168 5.89 -8.68 -12.85
CA LEU A 168 4.90 -8.53 -13.93
C LEU A 168 5.54 -8.39 -15.31
N LEU A 169 6.76 -7.85 -15.39
CA LEU A 169 7.52 -7.74 -16.63
C LEU A 169 8.41 -8.96 -16.90
N GLY A 170 8.65 -9.82 -15.92
CA GLY A 170 9.57 -10.98 -16.00
C GLY A 170 11.04 -10.55 -16.11
N ILE A 171 11.44 -9.51 -15.36
CA ILE A 171 12.78 -8.91 -15.38
C ILE A 171 13.40 -8.77 -13.99
N GLU A 172 13.00 -9.61 -13.05
CA GLU A 172 13.49 -9.61 -11.69
C GLU A 172 15.02 -9.67 -11.67
N GLU A 173 15.63 -8.81 -10.87
CA GLU A 173 17.08 -8.67 -10.71
C GLU A 173 17.86 -8.28 -11.99
N GLN A 174 17.16 -7.92 -13.08
CA GLN A 174 17.81 -7.54 -14.35
C GLN A 174 17.76 -6.03 -14.61
N CYS A 175 17.05 -5.29 -13.78
CA CYS A 175 16.84 -3.86 -13.99
C CYS A 175 18.14 -3.04 -13.79
N GLN A 176 18.35 -2.06 -14.69
CA GLN A 176 19.46 -1.13 -14.68
C GLN A 176 18.94 0.28 -14.36
N TYR A 177 18.81 0.56 -13.08
CA TYR A 177 18.36 1.87 -12.62
C TYR A 177 19.51 2.89 -12.64
N ALA A 178 19.25 4.06 -13.22
CA ALA A 178 20.15 5.22 -13.08
C ALA A 178 20.06 5.83 -11.69
N GLN A 179 18.88 5.69 -11.04
CA GLN A 179 18.66 6.13 -9.66
C GLN A 179 17.57 5.29 -8.99
N GLU A 180 17.83 4.91 -7.74
CA GLU A 180 16.87 4.23 -6.86
C GLU A 180 16.43 5.16 -5.73
N LEU A 181 15.14 5.18 -5.41
CA LEU A 181 14.53 6.07 -4.40
C LEU A 181 13.69 5.28 -3.41
N ASN A 182 13.65 5.75 -2.17
CA ASN A 182 13.03 5.00 -1.06
C ASN A 182 11.51 5.19 -0.96
N GLU A 183 10.93 6.17 -1.67
CA GLU A 183 9.51 6.53 -1.55
C GLU A 183 8.85 6.67 -2.91
N THR A 184 7.56 6.29 -2.99
CA THR A 184 6.76 6.40 -4.22
C THR A 184 6.65 7.85 -4.69
N GLY A 185 6.37 8.78 -3.79
CA GLY A 185 6.31 10.22 -4.11
C GLY A 185 7.64 10.81 -4.57
N ALA A 186 8.76 10.26 -4.09
CA ALA A 186 10.09 10.69 -4.52
C ALA A 186 10.36 10.31 -6.00
N VAL A 187 9.90 9.13 -6.45
CA VAL A 187 9.98 8.73 -7.87
C VAL A 187 9.18 9.70 -8.72
N LEU A 188 7.91 9.98 -8.36
CA LEU A 188 7.06 10.94 -9.06
C LEU A 188 7.76 12.29 -9.22
N ALA A 189 8.20 12.87 -8.10
CA ALA A 189 8.87 14.17 -8.08
C ALA A 189 10.18 14.20 -8.88
N LYS A 190 10.93 13.09 -8.91
CA LYS A 190 12.17 13.00 -9.65
C LYS A 190 11.92 12.92 -11.17
N VAL A 191 10.96 12.10 -11.59
CA VAL A 191 10.55 11.99 -13.00
C VAL A 191 10.04 13.34 -13.50
N ALA A 192 9.21 14.05 -12.74
CA ALA A 192 8.71 15.37 -13.09
C ALA A 192 9.83 16.40 -13.39
N LYS A 193 10.98 16.28 -12.73
CA LYS A 193 12.10 17.23 -12.81
C LYS A 193 13.26 16.79 -13.73
N THR A 194 13.23 15.56 -14.26
CA THR A 194 14.34 15.00 -15.03
C THR A 194 13.91 14.75 -16.46
N SER A 195 14.45 15.52 -17.42
CA SER A 195 14.21 15.27 -18.85
C SER A 195 14.70 13.89 -19.24
N GLY A 196 14.02 13.26 -20.20
CA GLY A 196 14.33 11.91 -20.67
C GLY A 196 14.02 10.79 -19.66
N SER A 197 13.50 11.12 -18.47
CA SER A 197 13.26 10.09 -17.46
C SER A 197 12.01 9.26 -17.69
N ILE A 198 12.10 8.01 -17.22
CA ILE A 198 11.00 7.06 -17.04
C ILE A 198 11.04 6.52 -15.62
N GLY A 199 9.88 6.28 -15.03
CA GLY A 199 9.72 5.67 -13.71
C GLY A 199 8.39 4.95 -13.60
N TYR A 200 8.11 4.41 -12.42
CA TYR A 200 6.83 3.78 -12.11
C TYR A 200 6.36 4.15 -10.70
N VAL A 201 5.06 4.29 -10.55
CA VAL A 201 4.40 4.62 -9.28
C VAL A 201 3.08 3.87 -9.17
N SER A 202 2.53 3.77 -7.96
CA SER A 202 1.14 3.37 -7.76
C SER A 202 0.19 4.37 -8.42
N LEU A 203 -0.89 3.88 -9.01
CA LEU A 203 -1.86 4.71 -9.74
C LEU A 203 -2.50 5.78 -8.84
N ASP A 204 -2.65 5.51 -7.55
CA ASP A 204 -3.28 6.42 -6.58
C ASP A 204 -2.47 7.71 -6.33
N VAL A 205 -1.14 7.67 -6.55
CA VAL A 205 -0.29 8.87 -6.37
C VAL A 205 -0.08 9.65 -7.67
N LEU A 206 -0.59 9.16 -8.80
CA LEU A 206 -0.44 9.82 -10.10
C LEU A 206 -1.10 11.21 -10.07
N ASP A 207 -0.35 12.20 -10.58
CA ASP A 207 -0.81 13.58 -10.70
C ASP A 207 -0.44 14.17 -12.08
N ASP A 208 -0.77 15.44 -12.28
CA ASP A 208 -0.57 16.14 -13.53
C ASP A 208 0.87 16.67 -13.73
N THR A 209 1.82 16.38 -12.85
CA THR A 209 3.22 16.80 -12.99
C THR A 209 4.03 15.91 -13.93
N VAL A 210 3.55 14.71 -14.23
CA VAL A 210 4.15 13.71 -15.11
C VAL A 210 3.18 13.29 -16.21
N SER A 211 3.67 12.52 -17.20
CA SER A 211 2.84 11.91 -18.25
C SER A 211 2.79 10.40 -18.04
N PRO A 212 1.61 9.81 -17.76
CA PRO A 212 1.45 8.37 -17.76
C PRO A 212 1.56 7.82 -19.20
N LEU A 213 2.20 6.65 -19.33
CA LEU A 213 2.29 5.91 -20.57
C LEU A 213 1.18 4.87 -20.66
N GLN A 214 0.60 4.73 -21.84
CA GLN A 214 -0.17 3.54 -22.19
C GLN A 214 0.77 2.33 -22.28
N LEU A 215 0.26 1.17 -21.92
CA LEU A 215 0.94 -0.10 -22.10
C LEU A 215 0.10 -0.98 -23.05
N ASP A 216 0.70 -1.37 -24.18
CA ASP A 216 -0.01 -2.09 -25.25
C ASP A 216 -1.32 -1.39 -25.70
N GLY A 217 -1.34 -0.05 -25.69
CA GLY A 217 -2.49 0.77 -26.02
C GLY A 217 -3.53 0.94 -24.92
N VAL A 218 -3.29 0.40 -23.70
CA VAL A 218 -4.19 0.51 -22.56
C VAL A 218 -3.68 1.58 -21.59
N GLU A 219 -4.54 2.53 -21.22
CA GLU A 219 -4.23 3.57 -20.23
C GLU A 219 -4.22 3.01 -18.80
N PRO A 220 -3.28 3.44 -17.94
CA PRO A 220 -3.35 3.17 -16.51
C PRO A 220 -4.49 3.99 -15.89
N SER A 221 -5.58 3.33 -15.54
CA SER A 221 -6.75 3.96 -14.93
C SER A 221 -7.46 3.00 -13.98
N GLU A 222 -8.23 3.54 -13.04
CA GLU A 222 -9.06 2.72 -12.15
C GLU A 222 -9.97 1.76 -12.93
N LYS A 223 -10.54 2.23 -14.05
CA LYS A 223 -11.41 1.40 -14.90
C LYS A 223 -10.66 0.21 -15.49
N THR A 224 -9.48 0.45 -16.10
CA THR A 224 -8.69 -0.60 -16.78
C THR A 224 -8.01 -1.56 -15.81
N VAL A 225 -7.75 -1.13 -14.57
CA VAL A 225 -7.34 -1.99 -13.47
C VAL A 225 -8.51 -2.86 -13.01
N LYS A 226 -9.69 -2.28 -12.80
CA LYS A 226 -10.89 -3.02 -12.36
C LYS A 226 -11.38 -4.06 -13.37
N ASP A 227 -11.33 -3.76 -14.66
CA ASP A 227 -11.78 -4.70 -15.70
C ASP A 227 -10.68 -5.68 -16.16
N GLY A 228 -9.47 -5.58 -15.58
CA GLY A 228 -8.35 -6.49 -15.84
C GLY A 228 -7.63 -6.25 -17.16
N SER A 229 -7.94 -5.18 -17.90
CA SER A 229 -7.30 -4.90 -19.19
C SER A 229 -5.90 -4.28 -19.07
N TYR A 230 -5.59 -3.60 -17.95
CA TYR A 230 -4.26 -3.05 -17.72
C TYR A 230 -3.29 -4.10 -17.18
N ALA A 231 -2.20 -4.34 -17.90
CA ALA A 231 -1.30 -5.46 -17.64
C ALA A 231 -0.46 -5.34 -16.35
N LEU A 232 -0.19 -4.11 -15.86
CA LEU A 232 0.58 -3.89 -14.63
C LEU A 232 -0.35 -3.64 -13.45
N GLN A 233 -1.15 -4.63 -13.10
CA GLN A 233 -1.98 -4.62 -11.89
C GLN A 233 -1.47 -5.63 -10.87
N ARG A 234 -1.64 -5.30 -9.62
CA ARG A 234 -1.17 -6.08 -8.47
C ARG A 234 -2.16 -6.05 -7.32
N THR A 235 -2.03 -6.98 -6.39
CA THR A 235 -2.68 -6.91 -5.09
C THR A 235 -1.84 -6.07 -4.12
N SER A 236 -2.53 -5.35 -3.25
CA SER A 236 -1.98 -4.80 -2.01
C SER A 236 -2.57 -5.54 -0.83
N SER A 237 -1.75 -5.90 0.13
CA SER A 237 -2.14 -6.76 1.25
C SER A 237 -1.64 -6.21 2.58
N SER A 238 -2.33 -6.63 3.64
CA SER A 238 -1.89 -6.46 5.03
C SER A 238 -1.65 -7.83 5.63
N SER A 239 -0.56 -7.99 6.37
CA SER A 239 -0.15 -9.24 7.03
C SER A 239 -0.05 -9.06 8.54
N ILE A 240 -0.40 -10.09 9.29
CA ILE A 240 -0.34 -10.19 10.74
C ILE A 240 0.45 -11.41 11.17
#